data_622f97e9e31d4ce95f6c5f7b913b446c
#
_entry.id   622f97e9e31d4ce95f6c5f7b913b446c
#
_cell.length_a   1.000
_cell.length_b   1.000
_cell.length_c   1.000
_cell.angle_alpha   90.00
_cell.angle_beta   90.00
_cell.angle_gamma   90.00
#
_symmetry.space_group_name_H-M   'P 1'
#
loop_
_entity.id
_entity.type
_entity.pdbx_description
1 polymer ?
#
loop_
_entity_poly.entity_id
_entity_poly.type
_entity_poly.pdbx_seq_one_letter_code
_entity_poly.pdbx_strand_id
1 'polypeptide(L)'
;MKVLVLNSGSSSVKFQFIRMEDEGLLAKGIVEKIGSSDAIVTYQPEGKNKIREIREVLNHSVAIEMVLALLLHPQHGVIRDKGEIDGIGHRVVHGGEDFSESVLITEKVKSTIRKCIQFAPLHNPHNLKGIEACEILLPTVPQVGVFDTAFHQTIPPKAFIYGLPYALYRKLSIRRYGFHGTSHSYVAHKAAEMLGRPIEKLKLITCHLGNGASITAVDGGKSVDTTMGFTPLEGLVMGTRCGSIDPALVPYIMEREKLGTKEIDAIMNKNSGMLGLTETSHDMREIEQEAAHGSERHKLALEIYCHSVRKYIGAYMAEMGGVDAVIFTGGIGENSRFVRRLVSEGLDQFGIVFDAKKNEANEAVISTGRVKLLVVPTNEELAIARDTKAILDSLGPRKAASAATAEPAAPADFGPEDLAKLVVLWAHNPKADAAGLASKWSREIGRAAGADAVKRELERLNLGAAGAGKKTAAAK
;
A
#
# COMPACT_ATOMS: atom_id res chain seq x y z
N MET A 1 14.10 -16.52 -10.41
CA MET A 1 13.34 -15.24 -10.65
C MET A 1 13.58 -14.29 -9.50
N LYS A 2 13.97 -13.04 -9.79
CA LYS A 2 14.17 -12.00 -8.76
C LYS A 2 13.12 -10.90 -8.93
N VAL A 3 12.36 -10.64 -7.90
CA VAL A 3 11.24 -9.69 -7.92
C VAL A 3 11.55 -8.49 -7.02
N LEU A 4 11.41 -7.28 -7.58
CA LEU A 4 11.45 -6.03 -6.84
C LEU A 4 10.02 -5.67 -6.42
N VAL A 5 9.77 -5.61 -5.12
CA VAL A 5 8.48 -5.18 -4.56
C VAL A 5 8.59 -3.74 -4.11
N LEU A 6 7.62 -2.93 -4.53
CA LEU A 6 7.55 -1.50 -4.22
C LEU A 6 6.22 -1.15 -3.56
N ASN A 7 6.30 -0.39 -2.47
CA ASN A 7 5.15 0.23 -1.81
C ASN A 7 5.39 1.74 -1.73
N SER A 8 4.78 2.47 -2.67
CA SER A 8 4.91 3.92 -2.83
C SER A 8 3.82 4.66 -2.05
N GLY A 9 4.17 5.17 -0.88
CA GLY A 9 3.31 6.02 -0.06
C GLY A 9 3.44 7.51 -0.41
N SER A 10 2.73 8.39 0.33
CA SER A 10 2.74 9.85 0.07
C SER A 10 4.12 10.50 0.24
N SER A 11 4.88 10.07 1.22
CA SER A 11 6.20 10.62 1.55
C SER A 11 7.28 9.54 1.71
N SER A 12 7.01 8.32 1.27
CA SER A 12 7.97 7.21 1.40
C SER A 12 7.83 6.18 0.28
N VAL A 13 8.93 5.50 -0.01
CA VAL A 13 8.96 4.30 -0.85
C VAL A 13 9.64 3.20 -0.05
N LYS A 14 8.88 2.17 0.32
CA LYS A 14 9.43 0.92 0.86
C LYS A 14 9.70 -0.05 -0.27
N PHE A 15 10.75 -0.85 -0.13
CA PHE A 15 11.04 -1.88 -1.10
C PHE A 15 11.62 -3.14 -0.45
N GLN A 16 11.36 -4.27 -1.11
CA GLN A 16 12.06 -5.52 -0.89
C GLN A 16 12.46 -6.13 -2.24
N PHE A 17 13.63 -6.74 -2.28
CA PHE A 17 14.10 -7.47 -3.44
C PHE A 17 14.27 -8.94 -3.05
N ILE A 18 13.51 -9.81 -3.70
CA ILE A 18 13.29 -11.19 -3.25
C ILE A 18 13.67 -12.16 -4.36
N ARG A 19 14.44 -13.20 -4.01
CA ARG A 19 14.73 -14.34 -4.86
C ARG A 19 13.64 -15.40 -4.69
N MET A 20 12.89 -15.67 -5.75
CA MET A 20 11.67 -16.47 -5.67
C MET A 20 11.87 -18.00 -5.69
N GLU A 21 13.10 -18.48 -5.87
CA GLU A 21 13.45 -19.91 -5.81
C GLU A 21 13.35 -20.47 -4.39
N ASP A 22 13.74 -19.67 -3.42
CA ASP A 22 13.76 -20.00 -1.99
C ASP A 22 13.05 -18.94 -1.14
N GLU A 23 12.40 -17.97 -1.79
CA GLU A 23 11.79 -16.79 -1.16
C GLU A 23 12.77 -15.98 -0.29
N GLY A 24 14.05 -16.04 -0.63
CA GLY A 24 15.14 -15.37 0.06
C GLY A 24 15.13 -13.87 -0.14
N LEU A 25 15.16 -13.13 0.98
CA LEU A 25 15.22 -11.67 0.96
C LEU A 25 16.65 -11.21 0.64
N LEU A 26 16.90 -10.74 -0.59
CA LEU A 26 18.19 -10.23 -1.03
C LEU A 26 18.51 -8.83 -0.50
N ALA A 27 17.52 -7.96 -0.44
CA ALA A 27 17.65 -6.62 0.12
C ALA A 27 16.30 -6.05 0.52
N LYS A 28 16.32 -5.15 1.50
CA LYS A 28 15.15 -4.31 1.86
C LYS A 28 15.57 -2.90 2.18
N GLY A 29 14.63 -1.98 2.08
CA GLY A 29 14.91 -0.60 2.46
C GLY A 29 13.68 0.28 2.41
N ILE A 30 13.92 1.53 2.77
CA ILE A 30 12.90 2.57 2.75
C ILE A 30 13.56 3.91 2.44
N VAL A 31 12.92 4.70 1.61
CA VAL A 31 13.19 6.13 1.43
C VAL A 31 12.06 6.88 2.11
N GLU A 32 12.37 7.70 3.09
CA GLU A 32 11.41 8.45 3.91
C GLU A 32 11.57 9.95 3.68
N LYS A 33 10.52 10.73 3.98
CA LYS A 33 10.48 12.19 3.80
C LYS A 33 10.76 12.62 2.35
N ILE A 34 10.21 11.91 1.37
CA ILE A 34 10.31 12.28 -0.03
C ILE A 34 9.69 13.67 -0.23
N GLY A 35 10.36 14.52 -0.98
CA GLY A 35 10.03 15.95 -1.14
C GLY A 35 10.85 16.87 -0.24
N SER A 36 11.80 16.34 0.54
CA SER A 36 12.62 17.08 1.49
C SER A 36 14.11 16.97 1.16
N SER A 37 14.88 17.97 1.59
CA SER A 37 16.35 17.96 1.51
C SER A 37 16.99 17.04 2.56
N ASP A 38 16.24 16.65 3.61
CA ASP A 38 16.68 15.76 4.69
C ASP A 38 15.98 14.37 4.64
N ALA A 39 15.68 13.89 3.44
CA ALA A 39 15.13 12.55 3.26
C ALA A 39 16.08 11.48 3.82
N ILE A 40 15.48 10.45 4.43
CA ILE A 40 16.22 9.37 5.08
C ILE A 40 16.15 8.14 4.18
N VAL A 41 17.31 7.66 3.76
CA VAL A 41 17.46 6.44 2.97
C VAL A 41 18.01 5.34 3.88
N THR A 42 17.25 4.28 4.02
CA THR A 42 17.66 3.09 4.76
C THR A 42 17.74 1.91 3.81
N TYR A 43 18.85 1.18 3.83
CA TYR A 43 19.10 0.02 2.99
C TYR A 43 19.75 -1.10 3.78
N GLN A 44 19.29 -2.32 3.62
CA GLN A 44 19.81 -3.50 4.26
C GLN A 44 19.90 -4.64 3.26
N PRO A 45 21.08 -4.91 2.67
CA PRO A 45 21.31 -6.09 1.86
C PRO A 45 21.46 -7.34 2.72
N GLU A 46 21.20 -8.50 2.12
CA GLU A 46 21.38 -9.81 2.77
C GLU A 46 22.80 -9.99 3.33
N GLY A 47 22.89 -10.43 4.59
CA GLY A 47 24.17 -10.73 5.23
C GLY A 47 25.10 -9.55 5.50
N LYS A 48 24.65 -8.30 5.27
CA LYS A 48 25.46 -7.09 5.48
C LYS A 48 24.81 -6.13 6.48
N ASN A 49 25.61 -5.17 6.94
CA ASN A 49 25.13 -4.14 7.86
C ASN A 49 24.12 -3.20 7.18
N LYS A 50 23.20 -2.71 7.98
CA LYS A 50 22.22 -1.69 7.59
C LYS A 50 22.94 -0.37 7.30
N ILE A 51 22.63 0.23 6.14
CA ILE A 51 23.10 1.56 5.73
C ILE A 51 21.97 2.55 5.98
N ARG A 52 22.32 3.71 6.51
CA ARG A 52 21.40 4.84 6.68
C ARG A 52 22.10 6.11 6.24
N GLU A 53 21.47 6.83 5.32
CA GLU A 53 21.99 8.06 4.74
C GLU A 53 20.90 9.14 4.76
N ILE A 54 21.32 10.40 4.88
CA ILE A 54 20.45 11.56 4.71
C ILE A 54 20.82 12.19 3.37
N ARG A 55 19.83 12.34 2.49
CA ARG A 55 20.01 12.92 1.15
C ARG A 55 18.79 13.72 0.73
N GLU A 56 18.97 14.61 -0.23
CA GLU A 56 17.85 15.26 -0.89
C GLU A 56 17.15 14.26 -1.83
N VAL A 57 15.84 14.11 -1.69
CA VAL A 57 14.98 13.27 -2.53
C VAL A 57 13.74 14.06 -2.90
N LEU A 58 13.74 14.67 -4.07
CA LEU A 58 12.74 15.64 -4.50
C LEU A 58 11.36 15.01 -4.81
N ASN A 59 11.33 13.76 -5.28
CA ASN A 59 10.11 13.09 -5.69
C ASN A 59 10.27 11.56 -5.74
N HIS A 60 9.18 10.84 -6.08
CA HIS A 60 9.16 9.38 -6.13
C HIS A 60 10.07 8.80 -7.23
N SER A 61 10.25 9.49 -8.36
CA SER A 61 11.14 9.02 -9.42
C SER A 61 12.59 8.99 -8.93
N VAL A 62 13.04 10.05 -8.27
CA VAL A 62 14.38 10.12 -7.63
C VAL A 62 14.51 9.06 -6.54
N ALA A 63 13.44 8.80 -5.76
CA ALA A 63 13.46 7.74 -4.75
C ALA A 63 13.68 6.35 -5.36
N ILE A 64 12.99 6.04 -6.46
CA ILE A 64 13.12 4.74 -7.14
C ILE A 64 14.47 4.63 -7.85
N GLU A 65 14.97 5.70 -8.46
CA GLU A 65 16.32 5.74 -9.03
C GLU A 65 17.38 5.44 -7.96
N MET A 66 17.20 6.00 -6.77
CA MET A 66 18.07 5.73 -5.63
C MET A 66 17.98 4.28 -5.15
N VAL A 67 16.79 3.69 -5.11
CA VAL A 67 16.62 2.25 -4.82
C VAL A 67 17.42 1.41 -5.82
N LEU A 68 17.33 1.70 -7.11
CA LEU A 68 18.10 0.99 -8.14
C LEU A 68 19.62 1.19 -7.99
N ALA A 69 20.05 2.41 -7.66
CA ALA A 69 21.46 2.70 -7.40
C ALA A 69 21.99 1.92 -6.19
N LEU A 70 21.19 1.76 -5.14
CA LEU A 70 21.56 0.93 -3.98
C LEU A 70 21.66 -0.55 -4.33
N LEU A 71 20.72 -1.08 -5.12
CA LEU A 71 20.75 -2.47 -5.56
C LEU A 71 21.95 -2.78 -6.45
N LEU A 72 22.41 -1.80 -7.24
CA LEU A 72 23.56 -1.88 -8.15
C LEU A 72 24.89 -1.43 -7.51
N HIS A 73 24.90 -1.01 -6.25
CA HIS A 73 26.08 -0.41 -5.64
C HIS A 73 27.27 -1.37 -5.63
N PRO A 74 28.49 -0.96 -6.07
CA PRO A 74 29.65 -1.87 -6.24
C PRO A 74 30.02 -2.67 -4.99
N GLN A 75 29.86 -2.08 -3.78
CA GLN A 75 30.24 -2.71 -2.51
C GLN A 75 29.04 -3.31 -1.76
N HIS A 76 27.87 -2.70 -1.88
CA HIS A 76 26.69 -3.01 -1.08
C HIS A 76 25.53 -3.56 -1.91
N GLY A 77 25.62 -3.50 -3.22
CA GLY A 77 24.60 -3.99 -4.13
C GLY A 77 24.45 -5.52 -4.07
N VAL A 78 23.30 -5.96 -4.56
CA VAL A 78 22.90 -7.38 -4.64
C VAL A 78 22.66 -7.85 -6.07
N ILE A 79 22.79 -6.93 -7.05
CA ILE A 79 22.77 -7.21 -8.49
C ILE A 79 23.90 -6.46 -9.19
N ARG A 80 24.31 -6.95 -10.35
CA ARG A 80 25.34 -6.34 -11.19
C ARG A 80 24.76 -5.54 -12.35
N ASP A 81 23.56 -5.92 -12.77
CA ASP A 81 22.87 -5.34 -13.91
C ASP A 81 21.35 -5.25 -13.65
N LYS A 82 20.69 -4.24 -14.22
CA LYS A 82 19.22 -4.07 -14.13
C LYS A 82 18.45 -5.24 -14.74
N GLY A 83 19.05 -5.97 -15.69
CA GLY A 83 18.46 -7.16 -16.30
C GLY A 83 18.28 -8.34 -15.35
N GLU A 84 18.90 -8.28 -14.16
CA GLU A 84 18.64 -9.29 -13.11
C GLU A 84 17.31 -9.09 -12.38
N ILE A 85 16.59 -8.01 -12.64
CA ILE A 85 15.24 -7.76 -12.12
C ILE A 85 14.25 -8.38 -13.11
N ASP A 86 13.65 -9.52 -12.75
CA ASP A 86 12.74 -10.24 -13.63
C ASP A 86 11.33 -9.66 -13.64
N GLY A 87 10.92 -9.01 -12.57
CA GLY A 87 9.63 -8.37 -12.43
C GLY A 87 9.54 -7.39 -11.29
N ILE A 88 8.53 -6.51 -11.35
CA ILE A 88 8.24 -5.54 -10.31
C ILE A 88 6.81 -5.74 -9.82
N GLY A 89 6.64 -5.95 -8.52
CA GLY A 89 5.34 -5.96 -7.86
C GLY A 89 5.06 -4.62 -7.18
N HIS A 90 3.93 -4.00 -7.49
CA HIS A 90 3.50 -2.75 -6.87
C HIS A 90 2.30 -3.00 -5.96
N ARG A 91 2.40 -2.57 -4.70
CA ARG A 91 1.20 -2.40 -3.89
C ARG A 91 0.41 -1.21 -4.41
N VAL A 92 -0.87 -1.43 -4.72
CA VAL A 92 -1.83 -0.40 -5.11
C VAL A 92 -2.99 -0.43 -4.12
N VAL A 93 -3.30 0.73 -3.52
CA VAL A 93 -4.28 0.76 -2.42
C VAL A 93 -5.69 0.48 -2.91
N HIS A 94 -6.11 1.01 -4.07
CA HIS A 94 -7.49 0.90 -4.51
C HIS A 94 -7.61 0.53 -5.99
N GLY A 95 -8.26 -0.60 -6.24
CA GLY A 95 -8.51 -1.13 -7.59
C GLY A 95 -9.95 -0.94 -8.11
N GLY A 96 -10.84 -0.33 -7.31
CA GLY A 96 -12.27 -0.22 -7.63
C GLY A 96 -12.97 -1.58 -7.62
N GLU A 97 -13.98 -1.72 -8.45
CA GLU A 97 -14.67 -2.98 -8.70
C GLU A 97 -14.06 -3.73 -9.89
N ASP A 98 -13.09 -3.12 -10.60
CA ASP A 98 -12.51 -3.66 -11.82
C ASP A 98 -11.46 -4.76 -11.55
N PHE A 99 -10.85 -4.80 -10.36
CA PHE A 99 -9.78 -5.74 -10.04
C PHE A 99 -10.13 -6.59 -8.82
N SER A 100 -10.37 -7.86 -9.06
CA SER A 100 -10.57 -8.92 -8.05
C SER A 100 -9.32 -9.76 -7.79
N GLU A 101 -8.25 -9.51 -8.54
CA GLU A 101 -6.97 -10.20 -8.47
C GLU A 101 -5.82 -9.28 -8.88
N SER A 102 -4.61 -9.72 -8.67
CA SER A 102 -3.40 -9.05 -9.13
C SER A 102 -3.32 -9.12 -10.65
N VAL A 103 -2.82 -8.04 -11.30
CA VAL A 103 -2.81 -7.95 -12.77
C VAL A 103 -1.51 -7.38 -13.31
N LEU A 104 -1.14 -7.79 -14.53
CA LEU A 104 -0.07 -7.14 -15.28
C LEU A 104 -0.45 -5.68 -15.57
N ILE A 105 0.44 -4.75 -15.26
CA ILE A 105 0.19 -3.32 -15.50
C ILE A 105 0.25 -3.01 -16.99
N THR A 106 -0.84 -2.42 -17.47
CA THR A 106 -1.02 -1.91 -18.83
C THR A 106 -1.57 -0.49 -18.77
N GLU A 107 -1.66 0.21 -19.92
CA GLU A 107 -2.30 1.53 -19.96
C GLU A 107 -3.75 1.50 -19.47
N LYS A 108 -4.49 0.42 -19.75
CA LYS A 108 -5.85 0.22 -19.24
C LYS A 108 -5.87 0.15 -17.72
N VAL A 109 -4.95 -0.61 -17.13
CA VAL A 109 -4.82 -0.74 -15.65
C VAL A 109 -4.48 0.62 -15.03
N LYS A 110 -3.51 1.35 -15.58
CA LYS A 110 -3.17 2.71 -15.11
C LYS A 110 -4.36 3.67 -15.21
N SER A 111 -5.13 3.60 -16.30
CA SER A 111 -6.35 4.39 -16.46
C SER A 111 -7.36 4.11 -15.35
N THR A 112 -7.57 2.84 -14.99
CA THR A 112 -8.46 2.45 -13.88
C THR A 112 -7.91 2.94 -12.53
N ILE A 113 -6.61 2.79 -12.26
CA ILE A 113 -5.98 3.33 -11.04
C ILE A 113 -6.19 4.86 -10.95
N ARG A 114 -6.09 5.59 -12.08
CA ARG A 114 -6.38 7.04 -12.12
C ARG A 114 -7.84 7.34 -11.76
N LYS A 115 -8.80 6.57 -12.26
CA LYS A 115 -10.23 6.73 -11.89
C LYS A 115 -10.46 6.49 -10.39
N CYS A 116 -9.71 5.56 -9.79
CA CYS A 116 -9.81 5.24 -8.37
C CYS A 116 -9.13 6.27 -7.45
N ILE A 117 -8.48 7.32 -7.98
CA ILE A 117 -7.91 8.40 -7.17
C ILE A 117 -8.98 9.08 -6.30
N GLN A 118 -10.22 9.21 -6.80
CA GLN A 118 -11.32 9.76 -6.01
C GLN A 118 -11.64 8.95 -4.73
N PHE A 119 -11.35 7.66 -4.71
CA PHE A 119 -11.55 6.76 -3.57
C PHE A 119 -10.34 6.68 -2.63
N ALA A 120 -9.14 6.89 -3.17
CA ALA A 120 -7.87 6.84 -2.43
C ALA A 120 -6.95 8.01 -2.81
N PRO A 121 -7.36 9.28 -2.56
CA PRO A 121 -6.62 10.47 -3.04
C PRO A 121 -5.25 10.64 -2.39
N LEU A 122 -5.03 10.05 -1.22
CA LEU A 122 -3.76 10.08 -0.49
C LEU A 122 -2.79 8.95 -0.89
N HIS A 123 -3.23 7.98 -1.69
CA HIS A 123 -2.44 6.77 -1.99
C HIS A 123 -2.27 6.52 -3.49
N ASN A 124 -3.36 6.37 -4.24
CA ASN A 124 -3.31 6.01 -5.66
C ASN A 124 -2.46 6.94 -6.53
N PRO A 125 -2.44 8.29 -6.34
CA PRO A 125 -1.53 9.15 -7.09
C PRO A 125 -0.06 8.79 -6.91
N HIS A 126 0.34 8.39 -5.70
CA HIS A 126 1.72 8.02 -5.38
C HIS A 126 2.05 6.61 -5.89
N ASN A 127 1.10 5.67 -5.80
CA ASN A 127 1.25 4.36 -6.40
C ASN A 127 1.48 4.47 -7.91
N LEU A 128 0.69 5.30 -8.60
CA LEU A 128 0.83 5.53 -10.04
C LEU A 128 2.17 6.16 -10.40
N LYS A 129 2.65 7.16 -9.64
CA LYS A 129 3.98 7.74 -9.83
C LYS A 129 5.09 6.71 -9.70
N GLY A 130 4.96 5.77 -8.76
CA GLY A 130 5.90 4.66 -8.61
C GLY A 130 5.95 3.74 -9.84
N ILE A 131 4.78 3.40 -10.37
CA ILE A 131 4.65 2.60 -11.60
C ILE A 131 5.26 3.33 -12.80
N GLU A 132 4.89 4.60 -13.02
CA GLU A 132 5.38 5.43 -14.13
C GLU A 132 6.90 5.65 -14.06
N ALA A 133 7.46 5.82 -12.86
CA ALA A 133 8.91 5.89 -12.67
C ALA A 133 9.62 4.58 -13.06
N CYS A 134 9.05 3.44 -12.69
CA CYS A 134 9.61 2.13 -13.08
C CYS A 134 9.52 1.89 -14.60
N GLU A 135 8.48 2.36 -15.27
CA GLU A 135 8.39 2.28 -16.74
C GLU A 135 9.54 3.03 -17.44
N ILE A 136 9.93 4.18 -16.89
CA ILE A 136 11.04 4.98 -17.43
C ILE A 136 12.39 4.33 -17.11
N LEU A 137 12.60 3.89 -15.86
CA LEU A 137 13.89 3.42 -15.38
C LEU A 137 14.19 1.95 -15.76
N LEU A 138 13.13 1.15 -15.97
CA LEU A 138 13.17 -0.29 -16.26
C LEU A 138 12.16 -0.66 -17.36
N PRO A 139 12.28 -0.10 -18.57
CA PRO A 139 11.23 -0.17 -19.61
C PRO A 139 10.94 -1.59 -20.11
N THR A 140 11.86 -2.53 -19.93
CA THR A 140 11.70 -3.93 -20.35
C THR A 140 11.23 -4.86 -19.24
N VAL A 141 11.15 -4.37 -18.00
CA VAL A 141 10.76 -5.19 -16.84
C VAL A 141 9.25 -5.17 -16.67
N PRO A 142 8.55 -6.31 -16.72
CA PRO A 142 7.11 -6.36 -16.52
C PRO A 142 6.75 -5.95 -15.09
N GLN A 143 5.64 -5.24 -14.96
CA GLN A 143 5.16 -4.72 -13.70
C GLN A 143 3.78 -5.30 -13.38
N VAL A 144 3.55 -5.65 -12.12
CA VAL A 144 2.30 -6.24 -11.62
C VAL A 144 1.71 -5.33 -10.54
N GLY A 145 0.43 -5.03 -10.63
CA GLY A 145 -0.34 -4.32 -9.61
C GLY A 145 -1.05 -5.32 -8.69
N VAL A 146 -0.78 -5.22 -7.40
CA VAL A 146 -1.42 -5.98 -6.33
C VAL A 146 -2.28 -5.03 -5.50
N PHE A 147 -3.59 -5.25 -5.49
CA PHE A 147 -4.55 -4.30 -4.92
C PHE A 147 -4.99 -4.69 -3.53
N ASP A 148 -4.91 -3.75 -2.57
CA ASP A 148 -5.39 -3.99 -1.20
C ASP A 148 -6.87 -4.34 -1.14
N THR A 149 -7.66 -3.91 -2.13
CA THR A 149 -9.10 -4.16 -2.22
C THR A 149 -9.45 -5.48 -2.93
N ALA A 150 -8.52 -6.13 -3.62
CA ALA A 150 -8.81 -7.28 -4.48
C ALA A 150 -9.36 -8.48 -3.70
N PHE A 151 -8.74 -8.83 -2.56
CA PHE A 151 -9.18 -9.94 -1.72
C PHE A 151 -10.63 -9.79 -1.24
N HIS A 152 -11.10 -8.55 -1.07
CA HIS A 152 -12.44 -8.22 -0.60
C HIS A 152 -13.50 -8.17 -1.70
N GLN A 153 -13.15 -8.39 -2.97
CA GLN A 153 -14.14 -8.42 -4.06
C GLN A 153 -15.07 -9.64 -4.00
N THR A 154 -14.75 -10.62 -3.16
CA THR A 154 -15.63 -11.77 -2.88
C THR A 154 -16.72 -11.50 -1.86
N ILE A 155 -16.72 -10.33 -1.20
CA ILE A 155 -17.77 -9.92 -0.26
C ILE A 155 -19.11 -9.85 -1.00
N PRO A 156 -20.17 -10.50 -0.48
CA PRO A 156 -21.48 -10.53 -1.15
C PRO A 156 -22.20 -9.16 -1.06
N PRO A 157 -23.14 -8.86 -1.98
CA PRO A 157 -23.86 -7.59 -2.02
C PRO A 157 -24.52 -7.20 -0.71
N LYS A 158 -25.06 -8.16 0.04
CA LYS A 158 -25.69 -7.92 1.36
C LYS A 158 -24.75 -7.33 2.41
N ALA A 159 -23.42 -7.53 2.25
CA ALA A 159 -22.39 -7.06 3.18
C ALA A 159 -21.66 -5.81 2.64
N PHE A 160 -21.57 -5.63 1.32
CA PHE A 160 -20.87 -4.47 0.77
C PHE A 160 -21.77 -3.27 0.47
N ILE A 161 -23.09 -3.42 0.31
CA ILE A 161 -24.00 -2.31 0.03
C ILE A 161 -24.41 -1.64 1.35
N TYR A 162 -24.21 -0.33 1.42
CA TYR A 162 -24.67 0.47 2.55
C TYR A 162 -26.17 0.69 2.51
N GLY A 163 -26.81 0.86 3.67
CA GLY A 163 -28.22 1.20 3.82
C GLY A 163 -28.54 2.66 3.41
N LEU A 164 -27.98 3.09 2.28
CA LEU A 164 -28.20 4.38 1.63
C LEU A 164 -29.06 4.20 0.37
N PRO A 165 -29.61 5.29 -0.23
CA PRO A 165 -30.32 5.19 -1.50
C PRO A 165 -29.49 4.41 -2.55
N TYR A 166 -30.01 3.31 -3.06
CA TYR A 166 -29.32 2.41 -3.98
C TYR A 166 -28.77 3.11 -5.23
N ALA A 167 -29.41 4.22 -5.63
CA ALA A 167 -28.94 5.07 -6.73
C ALA A 167 -27.53 5.63 -6.49
N LEU A 168 -27.12 5.85 -5.24
CA LEU A 168 -25.75 6.31 -4.91
C LEU A 168 -24.72 5.23 -5.20
N TYR A 169 -25.02 3.97 -4.88
CA TYR A 169 -24.15 2.85 -5.31
C TYR A 169 -24.01 2.84 -6.83
N ARG A 170 -25.12 2.82 -7.59
CA ARG A 170 -25.08 2.75 -9.07
C ARG A 170 -24.38 3.93 -9.73
N LYS A 171 -24.51 5.14 -9.16
CA LYS A 171 -23.96 6.37 -9.76
C LYS A 171 -22.51 6.64 -9.35
N LEU A 172 -22.16 6.34 -8.09
CA LEU A 172 -20.93 6.78 -7.45
C LEU A 172 -20.07 5.61 -6.94
N SER A 173 -20.50 4.37 -7.18
CA SER A 173 -19.85 3.14 -6.68
C SER A 173 -19.62 3.18 -5.16
N ILE A 174 -20.60 3.76 -4.42
CA ILE A 174 -20.54 3.84 -2.96
C ILE A 174 -20.88 2.45 -2.39
N ARG A 175 -19.85 1.74 -1.96
CA ARG A 175 -19.92 0.42 -1.34
C ARG A 175 -18.75 0.22 -0.38
N ARG A 176 -18.83 -0.84 0.44
CA ARG A 176 -17.65 -1.33 1.17
C ARG A 176 -16.67 -1.97 0.17
N TYR A 177 -15.42 -1.52 0.19
CA TYR A 177 -14.31 -2.10 -0.58
C TYR A 177 -13.42 -2.97 0.30
N GLY A 178 -13.10 -2.50 1.50
CA GLY A 178 -12.13 -3.14 2.38
C GLY A 178 -10.68 -2.89 1.94
N PHE A 179 -9.76 -3.04 2.88
CA PHE A 179 -8.33 -2.78 2.68
C PHE A 179 -7.49 -3.79 3.45
N HIS A 180 -6.16 -3.73 3.35
CA HIS A 180 -5.23 -4.73 3.86
C HIS A 180 -5.48 -6.14 3.30
N GLY A 181 -6.11 -6.24 2.14
CA GLY A 181 -6.50 -7.53 1.54
C GLY A 181 -5.33 -8.47 1.33
N THR A 182 -4.18 -7.95 0.92
CA THR A 182 -2.93 -8.73 0.77
C THR A 182 -2.52 -9.37 2.09
N SER A 183 -2.57 -8.62 3.20
CA SER A 183 -2.25 -9.13 4.54
C SER A 183 -3.29 -10.16 4.99
N HIS A 184 -4.59 -9.87 4.87
CA HIS A 184 -5.66 -10.77 5.26
C HIS A 184 -5.60 -12.10 4.52
N SER A 185 -5.39 -12.07 3.22
CA SER A 185 -5.19 -13.26 2.39
C SER A 185 -3.97 -14.05 2.82
N TYR A 186 -2.83 -13.38 2.97
CA TYR A 186 -1.57 -14.02 3.36
C TYR A 186 -1.70 -14.78 4.69
N VAL A 187 -2.18 -14.12 5.74
CA VAL A 187 -2.27 -14.73 7.07
C VAL A 187 -3.36 -15.79 7.15
N ALA A 188 -4.42 -15.71 6.34
CA ALA A 188 -5.43 -16.75 6.26
C ALA A 188 -4.85 -18.06 5.68
N HIS A 189 -4.05 -17.97 4.61
CA HIS A 189 -3.35 -19.13 4.04
C HIS A 189 -2.32 -19.70 5.03
N LYS A 190 -1.54 -18.85 5.69
CA LYS A 190 -0.61 -19.28 6.73
C LYS A 190 -1.29 -19.96 7.92
N ALA A 191 -2.44 -19.45 8.34
CA ALA A 191 -3.24 -20.11 9.38
C ALA A 191 -3.73 -21.49 8.94
N ALA A 192 -4.15 -21.66 7.68
CA ALA A 192 -4.53 -22.96 7.14
C ALA A 192 -3.37 -23.97 7.14
N GLU A 193 -2.16 -23.52 6.73
CA GLU A 193 -0.92 -24.32 6.86
C GLU A 193 -0.65 -24.74 8.31
N MET A 194 -0.71 -23.80 9.27
CA MET A 194 -0.49 -24.08 10.70
C MET A 194 -1.52 -25.02 11.28
N LEU A 195 -2.78 -24.95 10.83
CA LEU A 195 -3.85 -25.84 11.26
C LEU A 195 -3.83 -27.20 10.56
N GLY A 196 -3.01 -27.37 9.52
CA GLY A 196 -2.93 -28.61 8.72
C GLY A 196 -4.25 -28.95 8.00
N ARG A 197 -5.03 -27.91 7.63
CA ARG A 197 -6.36 -28.08 7.00
C ARG A 197 -6.47 -27.23 5.74
N PRO A 198 -7.13 -27.72 4.68
CA PRO A 198 -7.39 -26.94 3.46
C PRO A 198 -8.20 -25.69 3.80
N ILE A 199 -7.80 -24.53 3.25
CA ILE A 199 -8.40 -23.23 3.55
C ILE A 199 -9.90 -23.20 3.17
N GLU A 200 -10.29 -23.97 2.16
CA GLU A 200 -11.68 -24.08 1.68
C GLU A 200 -12.64 -24.68 2.72
N LYS A 201 -12.09 -25.29 3.76
CA LYS A 201 -12.84 -25.91 4.89
C LYS A 201 -12.73 -25.14 6.18
N LEU A 202 -12.20 -23.92 6.14
CA LEU A 202 -11.93 -23.11 7.32
C LEU A 202 -12.77 -21.86 7.33
N LYS A 203 -13.22 -21.50 8.53
CA LYS A 203 -13.79 -20.18 8.87
C LYS A 203 -12.81 -19.45 9.77
N LEU A 204 -12.27 -18.36 9.30
CA LEU A 204 -11.19 -17.63 9.95
C LEU A 204 -11.59 -16.17 10.18
N ILE A 205 -11.13 -15.60 11.29
CA ILE A 205 -11.20 -14.15 11.53
C ILE A 205 -9.76 -13.66 11.58
N THR A 206 -9.38 -12.79 10.64
CA THR A 206 -8.04 -12.22 10.57
C THR A 206 -8.06 -10.79 11.11
N CYS A 207 -7.26 -10.51 12.14
CA CYS A 207 -7.16 -9.22 12.81
C CYS A 207 -5.82 -8.59 12.46
N HIS A 208 -5.78 -7.75 11.42
CA HIS A 208 -4.62 -6.93 11.08
C HIS A 208 -4.64 -5.68 11.96
N LEU A 209 -3.83 -5.68 13.01
CA LEU A 209 -3.78 -4.62 14.02
C LEU A 209 -2.45 -3.89 13.95
N GLY A 210 -2.48 -2.67 13.44
CA GLY A 210 -1.34 -1.76 13.33
C GLY A 210 -1.78 -0.31 13.56
N ASN A 211 -1.05 0.67 13.05
CA ASN A 211 -1.50 2.07 13.07
C ASN A 211 -2.79 2.26 12.26
N GLY A 212 -2.91 1.58 11.10
CA GLY A 212 -4.19 1.23 10.49
C GLY A 212 -4.59 -0.15 10.98
N ALA A 213 -5.88 -0.41 11.19
CA ALA A 213 -6.36 -1.68 11.68
C ALA A 213 -7.66 -2.12 10.98
N SER A 214 -7.75 -3.42 10.68
CA SER A 214 -8.96 -4.03 10.14
C SER A 214 -9.11 -5.47 10.58
N ILE A 215 -10.35 -5.95 10.58
CA ILE A 215 -10.68 -7.36 10.82
C ILE A 215 -11.48 -7.84 9.62
N THR A 216 -11.21 -9.06 9.18
CA THR A 216 -11.89 -9.68 8.05
C THR A 216 -12.42 -11.06 8.43
N ALA A 217 -13.67 -11.31 8.08
CA ALA A 217 -14.29 -12.63 8.09
C ALA A 217 -13.90 -13.37 6.80
N VAL A 218 -13.27 -14.54 6.96
CA VAL A 218 -12.82 -15.37 5.83
C VAL A 218 -13.50 -16.72 5.93
N ASP A 219 -14.34 -17.05 4.96
CA ASP A 219 -15.03 -18.34 4.85
C ASP A 219 -14.58 -19.06 3.57
N GLY A 220 -14.04 -20.26 3.70
CA GLY A 220 -13.54 -21.04 2.58
C GLY A 220 -12.46 -20.33 1.75
N GLY A 221 -11.60 -19.53 2.40
CA GLY A 221 -10.54 -18.77 1.74
C GLY A 221 -10.99 -17.46 1.09
N LYS A 222 -12.27 -17.09 1.20
CA LYS A 222 -12.86 -15.88 0.61
C LYS A 222 -13.20 -14.87 1.70
N SER A 223 -12.93 -13.59 1.45
CA SER A 223 -13.44 -12.50 2.30
C SER A 223 -14.97 -12.42 2.16
N VAL A 224 -15.69 -12.54 3.28
CA VAL A 224 -17.16 -12.44 3.30
C VAL A 224 -17.65 -11.17 3.95
N ASP A 225 -16.87 -10.57 4.83
CA ASP A 225 -17.02 -9.19 5.33
C ASP A 225 -15.69 -8.66 5.86
N THR A 226 -15.57 -7.34 6.00
CA THR A 226 -14.40 -6.66 6.56
C THR A 226 -14.78 -5.34 7.21
N THR A 227 -14.01 -4.88 8.18
CA THR A 227 -14.34 -3.70 8.97
C THR A 227 -14.10 -2.38 8.25
N MET A 228 -13.06 -2.27 7.43
CA MET A 228 -12.87 -1.06 6.61
C MET A 228 -13.90 -1.01 5.50
N GLY A 229 -14.39 0.18 5.20
CA GLY A 229 -15.54 0.39 4.34
C GLY A 229 -15.21 0.92 2.96
N PHE A 230 -15.92 1.99 2.58
CA PHE A 230 -15.67 2.77 1.35
C PHE A 230 -14.27 3.35 1.34
N THR A 231 -13.77 3.77 2.50
CA THR A 231 -12.40 4.23 2.74
C THR A 231 -11.79 3.46 3.91
N PRO A 232 -10.48 3.57 4.16
CA PRO A 232 -9.84 2.98 5.34
C PRO A 232 -10.22 3.63 6.68
N LEU A 233 -11.28 4.44 6.75
CA LEU A 233 -11.70 5.16 7.95
C LEU A 233 -12.66 4.35 8.82
N GLU A 234 -13.64 3.67 8.18
CA GLU A 234 -14.65 2.86 8.87
C GLU A 234 -14.03 1.66 9.60
N GLY A 235 -14.67 1.20 10.65
CA GLY A 235 -14.34 -0.03 11.36
C GLY A 235 -13.77 0.21 12.74
N LEU A 236 -12.59 -0.33 13.01
CA LEU A 236 -11.91 -0.25 14.30
C LEU A 236 -11.47 1.18 14.63
N VAL A 237 -11.37 1.48 15.91
CA VAL A 237 -10.55 2.60 16.38
C VAL A 237 -9.10 2.30 16.00
N MET A 238 -8.38 3.27 15.42
CA MET A 238 -7.02 3.09 14.92
C MET A 238 -6.06 4.10 15.57
N GLY A 239 -4.82 4.16 15.15
CA GLY A 239 -3.85 5.09 15.73
C GLY A 239 -4.32 6.54 15.69
N THR A 240 -4.78 7.01 14.51
CA THR A 240 -5.24 8.41 14.32
C THR A 240 -6.63 8.54 13.72
N ARG A 241 -7.28 7.43 13.34
CA ARG A 241 -8.62 7.39 12.71
C ARG A 241 -9.66 6.99 13.73
N CYS A 242 -10.83 7.66 13.68
CA CYS A 242 -11.91 7.42 14.64
C CYS A 242 -12.55 6.03 14.55
N GLY A 243 -12.48 5.35 13.39
CA GLY A 243 -13.28 4.16 13.14
C GLY A 243 -14.75 4.50 12.95
N SER A 244 -15.62 3.50 13.22
CA SER A 244 -17.08 3.68 13.11
C SER A 244 -17.62 4.58 14.22
N ILE A 245 -18.32 5.62 13.81
CA ILE A 245 -19.05 6.56 14.68
C ILE A 245 -20.49 6.69 14.20
N ASP A 246 -21.37 7.32 15.01
CA ASP A 246 -22.68 7.73 14.53
C ASP A 246 -22.51 8.78 13.41
N PRO A 247 -23.03 8.54 12.20
CA PRO A 247 -22.93 9.47 11.09
C PRO A 247 -23.46 10.89 11.39
N ALA A 248 -24.41 11.01 12.30
CA ALA A 248 -24.98 12.30 12.71
C ALA A 248 -23.97 13.19 13.47
N LEU A 249 -22.90 12.60 14.01
CA LEU A 249 -21.84 13.38 14.66
C LEU A 249 -21.09 14.27 13.66
N VAL A 250 -20.98 13.86 12.40
CA VAL A 250 -20.26 14.63 11.38
C VAL A 250 -20.86 16.01 11.16
N PRO A 251 -22.13 16.15 10.72
CA PRO A 251 -22.75 17.47 10.57
C PRO A 251 -22.89 18.20 11.90
N TYR A 252 -23.13 17.51 13.02
CA TYR A 252 -23.23 18.12 14.34
C TYR A 252 -21.94 18.85 14.74
N ILE A 253 -20.77 18.18 14.60
CA ILE A 253 -19.47 18.78 14.92
C ILE A 253 -19.16 19.92 13.96
N MET A 254 -19.43 19.74 12.65
CA MET A 254 -19.21 20.79 11.65
C MET A 254 -19.98 22.06 12.00
N GLU A 255 -21.24 21.94 12.42
CA GLU A 255 -22.06 23.09 12.79
C GLU A 255 -21.59 23.74 14.08
N ARG A 256 -21.27 22.96 15.13
CA ARG A 256 -20.86 23.48 16.44
C ARG A 256 -19.51 24.14 16.43
N GLU A 257 -18.56 23.53 15.75
CA GLU A 257 -17.16 24.00 15.66
C GLU A 257 -16.92 24.89 14.43
N LYS A 258 -17.96 25.14 13.60
CA LYS A 258 -17.89 25.93 12.35
C LYS A 258 -16.84 25.42 11.37
N LEU A 259 -16.76 24.09 11.22
CA LEU A 259 -15.76 23.42 10.38
C LEU A 259 -16.27 23.18 8.96
N GLY A 260 -15.34 23.29 7.99
CA GLY A 260 -15.56 22.81 6.64
C GLY A 260 -15.31 21.32 6.49
N THR A 261 -15.56 20.79 5.28
CA THR A 261 -15.41 19.36 4.98
C THR A 261 -13.97 18.86 5.12
N LYS A 262 -12.96 19.70 4.83
CA LYS A 262 -11.53 19.32 4.96
C LYS A 262 -11.09 19.23 6.42
N GLU A 263 -11.62 20.10 7.26
CA GLU A 263 -11.29 20.14 8.68
C GLU A 263 -11.90 18.94 9.42
N ILE A 264 -13.17 18.63 9.17
CA ILE A 264 -13.78 17.44 9.77
C ILE A 264 -13.14 16.15 9.26
N ASP A 265 -12.76 16.07 7.98
CA ASP A 265 -11.99 14.94 7.45
C ASP A 265 -10.65 14.78 8.18
N ALA A 266 -9.94 15.89 8.42
CA ALA A 266 -8.67 15.86 9.18
C ALA A 266 -8.89 15.39 10.64
N ILE A 267 -9.95 15.82 11.29
CA ILE A 267 -10.31 15.35 12.64
C ILE A 267 -10.50 13.83 12.61
N MET A 268 -11.34 13.31 11.72
CA MET A 268 -11.66 11.88 11.67
C MET A 268 -10.47 10.99 11.29
N ASN A 269 -9.60 11.46 10.39
CA ASN A 269 -8.53 10.64 9.82
C ASN A 269 -7.16 10.83 10.52
N LYS A 270 -6.88 11.99 11.12
CA LYS A 270 -5.53 12.35 11.59
C LYS A 270 -5.46 12.73 13.06
N ASN A 271 -6.57 13.19 13.66
CA ASN A 271 -6.59 13.75 15.01
C ASN A 271 -7.53 12.97 15.95
N SER A 272 -8.00 11.81 15.53
CA SER A 272 -8.89 10.92 16.31
C SER A 272 -8.16 9.63 16.70
N GLY A 273 -8.90 8.57 16.92
CA GLY A 273 -8.36 7.27 17.31
C GLY A 273 -7.62 7.31 18.62
N MET A 274 -6.57 6.51 18.75
CA MET A 274 -5.76 6.44 19.97
C MET A 274 -5.13 7.79 20.28
N LEU A 275 -4.64 8.53 19.27
CA LEU A 275 -4.11 9.90 19.44
C LEU A 275 -5.17 10.84 20.05
N GLY A 276 -6.38 10.83 19.49
CA GLY A 276 -7.46 11.70 19.98
C GLY A 276 -7.94 11.31 21.38
N LEU A 277 -7.98 10.01 21.69
CA LEU A 277 -8.38 9.51 23.00
C LEU A 277 -7.35 9.80 24.09
N THR A 278 -6.05 9.64 23.79
CA THR A 278 -4.97 9.87 24.76
C THR A 278 -4.51 11.32 24.81
N GLU A 279 -4.66 12.08 23.72
CA GLU A 279 -4.14 13.43 23.48
C GLU A 279 -2.60 13.53 23.48
N THR A 280 -1.90 12.40 23.51
CA THR A 280 -0.44 12.37 23.64
C THR A 280 0.23 11.53 22.57
N SER A 281 -0.29 10.32 22.30
CA SER A 281 0.36 9.38 21.39
C SER A 281 -0.62 8.49 20.65
N HIS A 282 -0.21 8.02 19.48
CA HIS A 282 -0.86 6.94 18.74
C HIS A 282 -0.03 5.65 18.74
N ASP A 283 1.16 5.67 19.35
CA ASP A 283 2.00 4.48 19.48
C ASP A 283 1.49 3.60 20.63
N MET A 284 1.04 2.39 20.28
CA MET A 284 0.48 1.47 21.26
C MET A 284 1.44 1.13 22.40
N ARG A 285 2.74 1.10 22.15
CA ARG A 285 3.77 0.80 23.15
C ARG A 285 3.84 1.89 24.22
N GLU A 286 3.79 3.15 23.80
CA GLU A 286 3.77 4.30 24.72
C GLU A 286 2.47 4.33 25.51
N ILE A 287 1.34 4.03 24.84
CA ILE A 287 0.02 3.97 25.49
C ILE A 287 -0.05 2.87 26.54
N GLU A 288 0.46 1.68 26.25
CA GLU A 288 0.55 0.57 27.20
C GLU A 288 1.44 0.93 28.41
N GLN A 289 2.56 1.61 28.15
CA GLN A 289 3.48 2.05 29.19
C GLN A 289 2.83 3.08 30.13
N GLU A 290 2.19 4.11 29.57
CA GLU A 290 1.49 5.14 30.35
C GLU A 290 0.30 4.56 31.14
N ALA A 291 -0.44 3.62 30.55
CA ALA A 291 -1.49 2.91 31.26
C ALA A 291 -0.93 2.09 32.46
N ALA A 292 0.20 1.43 32.28
CA ALA A 292 0.89 0.70 33.38
C ALA A 292 1.39 1.63 34.48
N HIS A 293 1.78 2.86 34.14
CA HIS A 293 2.15 3.91 35.10
C HIS A 293 0.94 4.54 35.82
N GLY A 294 -0.27 4.10 35.53
CA GLY A 294 -1.47 4.51 36.25
C GLY A 294 -2.31 5.59 35.55
N SER A 295 -2.01 5.95 34.30
CA SER A 295 -2.84 6.91 33.55
C SER A 295 -4.19 6.32 33.21
N GLU A 296 -5.26 6.82 33.84
CA GLU A 296 -6.63 6.36 33.62
C GLU A 296 -7.11 6.64 32.16
N ARG A 297 -6.65 7.72 31.57
CA ARG A 297 -6.98 8.06 30.16
C ARG A 297 -6.41 7.04 29.19
N HIS A 298 -5.15 6.62 29.37
CA HIS A 298 -4.52 5.60 28.53
C HIS A 298 -5.13 4.23 28.73
N LYS A 299 -5.49 3.85 29.98
CA LYS A 299 -6.26 2.64 30.26
C LYS A 299 -7.59 2.63 29.51
N LEU A 300 -8.37 3.70 29.62
CA LEU A 300 -9.64 3.83 28.92
C LEU A 300 -9.47 3.74 27.39
N ALA A 301 -8.44 4.38 26.83
CA ALA A 301 -8.14 4.31 25.41
C ALA A 301 -7.86 2.85 24.95
N LEU A 302 -7.09 2.08 25.72
CA LEU A 302 -6.85 0.66 25.47
C LEU A 302 -8.12 -0.17 25.57
N GLU A 303 -8.97 0.10 26.55
CA GLU A 303 -10.25 -0.60 26.73
C GLU A 303 -11.19 -0.33 25.54
N ILE A 304 -11.28 0.92 25.07
CA ILE A 304 -12.06 1.31 23.88
C ILE A 304 -11.53 0.58 22.64
N TYR A 305 -10.21 0.57 22.43
CA TYR A 305 -9.58 -0.14 21.33
C TYR A 305 -9.91 -1.64 21.35
N CYS A 306 -9.64 -2.30 22.46
CA CYS A 306 -9.88 -3.73 22.63
C CYS A 306 -11.36 -4.09 22.53
N HIS A 307 -12.26 -3.23 23.06
CA HIS A 307 -13.71 -3.40 22.94
C HIS A 307 -14.12 -3.39 21.46
N SER A 308 -13.59 -2.45 20.65
CA SER A 308 -13.88 -2.40 19.22
C SER A 308 -13.46 -3.68 18.49
N VAL A 309 -12.28 -4.23 18.81
CA VAL A 309 -11.78 -5.49 18.25
C VAL A 309 -12.69 -6.67 18.64
N ARG A 310 -13.01 -6.81 19.94
CA ARG A 310 -13.90 -7.89 20.44
C ARG A 310 -15.26 -7.85 19.79
N LYS A 311 -15.84 -6.66 19.63
CA LYS A 311 -17.15 -6.49 19.01
C LYS A 311 -17.18 -7.07 17.60
N TYR A 312 -16.18 -6.78 16.78
CA TYR A 312 -16.11 -7.31 15.41
C TYR A 312 -15.79 -8.81 15.35
N ILE A 313 -14.96 -9.33 16.25
CA ILE A 313 -14.75 -10.79 16.37
C ILE A 313 -16.10 -11.48 16.65
N GLY A 314 -16.87 -10.98 17.62
CA GLY A 314 -18.19 -11.53 17.95
C GLY A 314 -19.19 -11.42 16.78
N ALA A 315 -19.22 -10.28 16.08
CA ALA A 315 -20.06 -10.08 14.91
C ALA A 315 -19.74 -11.10 13.80
N TYR A 316 -18.47 -11.29 13.48
CA TYR A 316 -18.05 -12.22 12.41
C TYR A 316 -18.19 -13.70 12.82
N MET A 317 -18.06 -14.04 14.11
CA MET A 317 -18.43 -15.36 14.60
C MET A 317 -19.91 -15.65 14.36
N ALA A 318 -20.79 -14.68 14.63
CA ALA A 318 -22.22 -14.82 14.39
C ALA A 318 -22.55 -14.89 12.89
N GLU A 319 -21.95 -14.04 12.07
CA GLU A 319 -22.18 -13.99 10.63
C GLU A 319 -21.79 -15.31 9.94
N MET A 320 -20.65 -15.88 10.30
CA MET A 320 -20.18 -17.15 9.72
C MET A 320 -20.77 -18.38 10.41
N GLY A 321 -21.57 -18.22 11.48
CA GLY A 321 -22.12 -19.34 12.25
C GLY A 321 -21.06 -20.15 12.99
N GLY A 322 -20.00 -19.50 13.46
CA GLY A 322 -18.84 -20.07 14.14
C GLY A 322 -17.53 -19.77 13.43
N VAL A 323 -16.42 -20.16 14.06
CA VAL A 323 -15.06 -19.91 13.57
C VAL A 323 -14.12 -21.04 14.00
N ASP A 324 -13.14 -21.36 13.17
CA ASP A 324 -12.06 -22.32 13.49
C ASP A 324 -10.88 -21.63 14.19
N ALA A 325 -10.52 -20.41 13.75
CA ALA A 325 -9.45 -19.64 14.37
C ALA A 325 -9.64 -18.13 14.24
N VAL A 326 -9.07 -17.39 15.22
CA VAL A 326 -8.86 -15.95 15.18
C VAL A 326 -7.35 -15.70 15.08
N ILE A 327 -6.94 -14.89 14.11
CA ILE A 327 -5.55 -14.66 13.76
C ILE A 327 -5.18 -13.21 14.09
N PHE A 328 -4.17 -13.02 14.93
CA PHE A 328 -3.58 -11.72 15.22
C PHE A 328 -2.36 -11.48 14.35
N THR A 329 -2.32 -10.35 13.67
CA THR A 329 -1.24 -9.94 12.78
C THR A 329 -1.09 -8.41 12.74
N GLY A 330 -0.08 -7.92 12.05
CA GLY A 330 0.30 -6.51 12.06
C GLY A 330 1.03 -6.11 13.35
N GLY A 331 1.62 -4.93 13.36
CA GLY A 331 2.56 -4.53 14.41
C GLY A 331 2.02 -4.67 15.84
N ILE A 332 0.75 -4.33 16.08
CA ILE A 332 0.08 -4.48 17.39
C ILE A 332 -0.31 -5.94 17.60
N GLY A 333 -0.97 -6.57 16.63
CA GLY A 333 -1.42 -7.96 16.74
C GLY A 333 -0.29 -8.94 17.01
N GLU A 334 0.87 -8.75 16.40
CA GLU A 334 2.05 -9.60 16.55
C GLU A 334 2.80 -9.36 17.87
N ASN A 335 2.86 -8.11 18.35
CA ASN A 335 3.78 -7.74 19.42
C ASN A 335 3.09 -7.38 20.75
N SER A 336 1.83 -6.92 20.74
CA SER A 336 1.14 -6.53 21.96
C SER A 336 0.47 -7.74 22.65
N ARG A 337 1.14 -8.29 23.62
CA ARG A 337 0.59 -9.34 24.49
C ARG A 337 -0.62 -8.84 25.28
N PHE A 338 -0.58 -7.57 25.66
CA PHE A 338 -1.63 -6.89 26.42
C PHE A 338 -2.93 -6.80 25.60
N VAL A 339 -2.87 -6.33 24.37
CA VAL A 339 -4.04 -6.23 23.49
C VAL A 339 -4.62 -7.62 23.22
N ARG A 340 -3.78 -8.61 22.86
CA ARG A 340 -4.26 -9.99 22.63
C ARG A 340 -4.97 -10.57 23.85
N ARG A 341 -4.44 -10.33 25.07
CA ARG A 341 -5.06 -10.74 26.33
C ARG A 341 -6.43 -10.10 26.50
N LEU A 342 -6.51 -8.76 26.47
CA LEU A 342 -7.77 -8.03 26.68
C LEU A 342 -8.83 -8.39 25.65
N VAL A 343 -8.42 -8.66 24.42
CA VAL A 343 -9.33 -9.08 23.34
C VAL A 343 -9.86 -10.50 23.56
N SER A 344 -9.06 -11.41 24.13
CA SER A 344 -9.32 -12.84 24.13
C SER A 344 -9.85 -13.40 25.46
N GLU A 345 -9.56 -12.76 26.58
CA GLU A 345 -10.02 -13.23 27.91
C GLU A 345 -11.57 -13.22 28.02
N GLY A 346 -12.13 -14.27 28.66
CA GLY A 346 -13.56 -14.40 28.92
C GLY A 346 -14.41 -14.74 27.69
N LEU A 347 -13.79 -15.32 26.65
CA LEU A 347 -14.49 -15.80 25.45
C LEU A 347 -14.66 -17.32 25.42
N ASP A 348 -14.56 -17.99 26.58
CA ASP A 348 -14.61 -19.45 26.71
C ASP A 348 -15.92 -20.04 26.17
N GLN A 349 -17.04 -19.36 26.37
CA GLN A 349 -18.36 -19.76 25.87
C GLN A 349 -18.40 -19.84 24.33
N PHE A 350 -17.53 -19.10 23.66
CA PHE A 350 -17.38 -19.14 22.19
C PHE A 350 -16.37 -20.20 21.75
N GLY A 351 -15.81 -20.98 22.71
CA GLY A 351 -14.79 -22.01 22.45
C GLY A 351 -13.37 -21.44 22.34
N ILE A 352 -13.17 -20.17 22.69
CA ILE A 352 -11.87 -19.50 22.75
C ILE A 352 -11.36 -19.59 24.18
N VAL A 353 -10.45 -20.51 24.44
CA VAL A 353 -9.79 -20.65 25.75
C VAL A 353 -8.38 -20.08 25.63
N PHE A 354 -8.23 -18.85 26.13
CA PHE A 354 -6.97 -18.11 26.07
C PHE A 354 -5.91 -18.73 27.01
N ASP A 355 -4.67 -18.84 26.53
CA ASP A 355 -3.54 -19.33 27.31
C ASP A 355 -2.55 -18.18 27.58
N ALA A 356 -2.62 -17.65 28.81
CA ALA A 356 -1.80 -16.51 29.21
C ALA A 356 -0.30 -16.81 29.16
N LYS A 357 0.14 -18.05 29.50
CA LYS A 357 1.56 -18.42 29.51
C LYS A 357 2.12 -18.43 28.04
N LYS A 358 1.38 -19.02 27.13
CA LYS A 358 1.75 -19.05 25.71
C LYS A 358 1.75 -17.65 25.10
N ASN A 359 0.78 -16.83 25.49
CA ASN A 359 0.76 -15.42 25.04
C ASN A 359 1.98 -14.64 25.55
N GLU A 360 2.35 -14.80 26.81
CA GLU A 360 3.57 -14.17 27.37
C GLU A 360 4.86 -14.66 26.70
N ALA A 361 4.90 -15.93 26.29
CA ALA A 361 6.00 -16.48 25.52
C ALA A 361 5.98 -16.07 24.03
N ASN A 362 4.94 -15.36 23.59
CA ASN A 362 4.69 -14.98 22.19
C ASN A 362 4.69 -16.20 21.25
N GLU A 363 4.10 -17.32 21.70
CA GLU A 363 3.96 -18.52 20.87
C GLU A 363 3.02 -18.27 19.69
N ALA A 364 3.20 -19.05 18.63
CA ALA A 364 2.35 -18.96 17.44
C ALA A 364 0.88 -19.39 17.69
N VAL A 365 0.64 -20.22 18.71
CA VAL A 365 -0.70 -20.65 19.14
C VAL A 365 -0.89 -20.29 20.61
N ILE A 366 -1.78 -19.35 20.91
CA ILE A 366 -1.99 -18.80 22.27
C ILE A 366 -3.33 -19.20 22.88
N SER A 367 -3.85 -20.38 22.53
CA SER A 367 -5.09 -20.94 23.06
C SER A 367 -5.04 -22.46 23.21
N THR A 368 -5.94 -22.99 24.04
CA THR A 368 -6.14 -24.44 24.23
C THR A 368 -7.54 -24.89 23.80
N GLY A 369 -8.46 -23.95 23.54
CA GLY A 369 -9.84 -24.21 23.17
C GLY A 369 -10.04 -24.79 21.77
N ARG A 370 -11.30 -25.06 21.43
CA ARG A 370 -11.74 -25.51 20.10
C ARG A 370 -11.37 -24.47 19.03
N VAL A 371 -11.65 -23.21 19.29
CA VAL A 371 -11.26 -22.09 18.42
C VAL A 371 -9.81 -21.72 18.73
N LYS A 372 -8.96 -21.73 17.72
CA LYS A 372 -7.54 -21.39 17.89
C LYS A 372 -7.32 -19.89 17.85
N LEU A 373 -6.46 -19.40 18.73
CA LEU A 373 -5.89 -18.06 18.64
C LEU A 373 -4.48 -18.18 18.10
N LEU A 374 -4.25 -17.59 16.95
CA LEU A 374 -2.97 -17.66 16.25
C LEU A 374 -2.30 -16.28 16.21
N VAL A 375 -0.99 -16.25 16.38
CA VAL A 375 -0.16 -15.06 16.12
C VAL A 375 0.65 -15.37 14.85
N VAL A 376 0.30 -14.68 13.76
CA VAL A 376 0.89 -14.93 12.46
C VAL A 376 1.50 -13.64 11.92
N PRO A 377 2.82 -13.52 11.83
CA PRO A 377 3.45 -12.36 11.22
C PRO A 377 3.04 -12.21 9.76
N THR A 378 2.58 -10.99 9.40
CA THR A 378 2.29 -10.71 8.00
C THR A 378 3.57 -10.46 7.22
N ASN A 379 3.53 -10.80 5.95
CA ASN A 379 4.60 -10.48 4.99
C ASN A 379 3.95 -10.08 3.65
N GLU A 380 3.47 -8.85 3.60
CA GLU A 380 2.78 -8.33 2.42
C GLU A 380 3.71 -8.26 1.20
N GLU A 381 4.98 -7.95 1.40
CA GLU A 381 5.95 -7.88 0.32
C GLU A 381 6.20 -9.26 -0.31
N LEU A 382 6.26 -10.31 0.50
CA LEU A 382 6.37 -11.68 -0.01
C LEU A 382 5.09 -12.10 -0.74
N ALA A 383 3.91 -11.74 -0.24
CA ALA A 383 2.65 -11.99 -0.93
C ALA A 383 2.63 -11.31 -2.30
N ILE A 384 3.01 -10.03 -2.38
CA ILE A 384 3.13 -9.30 -3.64
C ILE A 384 4.13 -9.97 -4.59
N ALA A 385 5.27 -10.45 -4.07
CA ALA A 385 6.27 -11.14 -4.88
C ALA A 385 5.74 -12.46 -5.44
N ARG A 386 4.98 -13.23 -4.65
CA ARG A 386 4.34 -14.49 -5.09
C ARG A 386 3.31 -14.24 -6.19
N ASP A 387 2.46 -13.25 -6.04
CA ASP A 387 1.47 -12.86 -7.06
C ASP A 387 2.17 -12.38 -8.33
N THR A 388 3.23 -11.58 -8.19
CA THR A 388 4.05 -11.12 -9.31
C THR A 388 4.64 -12.33 -10.06
N LYS A 389 5.25 -13.27 -9.33
CA LYS A 389 5.80 -14.49 -9.92
C LYS A 389 4.73 -15.30 -10.64
N ALA A 390 3.57 -15.53 -10.02
CA ALA A 390 2.49 -16.32 -10.59
C ALA A 390 2.01 -15.74 -11.94
N ILE A 391 1.84 -14.41 -12.00
CA ILE A 391 1.45 -13.72 -13.24
C ILE A 391 2.55 -13.86 -14.29
N LEU A 392 3.81 -13.64 -13.93
CA LEU A 392 4.92 -13.74 -14.88
C LEU A 392 5.13 -15.16 -15.40
N ASP A 393 4.98 -16.18 -14.56
CA ASP A 393 5.02 -17.59 -14.97
C ASP A 393 3.90 -17.92 -15.97
N SER A 394 2.72 -17.33 -15.81
CA SER A 394 1.58 -17.52 -16.73
C SER A 394 1.81 -16.92 -18.12
N LEU A 395 2.69 -15.92 -18.24
CA LEU A 395 3.05 -15.30 -19.52
C LEU A 395 4.03 -16.19 -20.34
N GLY A 396 4.52 -17.28 -19.74
CA GLY A 396 5.52 -18.15 -20.34
C GLY A 396 6.94 -17.58 -20.23
N PRO A 397 7.97 -18.38 -20.60
CA PRO A 397 9.35 -17.91 -20.54
C PRO A 397 9.46 -16.65 -21.38
N ARG A 398 10.05 -15.60 -20.79
CA ARG A 398 10.48 -14.40 -21.52
C ARG A 398 11.21 -14.92 -22.77
N LYS A 399 10.58 -14.79 -23.94
CA LYS A 399 11.36 -14.81 -25.17
C LYS A 399 12.42 -13.76 -24.90
N ALA A 400 13.67 -14.20 -24.76
CA ALA A 400 14.80 -13.27 -24.80
C ALA A 400 14.41 -12.31 -25.90
N ALA A 401 14.20 -11.04 -25.53
CA ALA A 401 13.86 -10.04 -26.51
C ALA A 401 15.00 -10.16 -27.52
N SER A 402 14.72 -10.90 -28.59
CA SER A 402 15.58 -10.88 -29.73
C SER A 402 15.61 -9.39 -30.04
N ALA A 403 16.80 -8.85 -30.03
CA ALA A 403 17.12 -7.60 -30.67
C ALA A 403 16.79 -7.78 -32.17
N ALA A 404 15.51 -7.89 -32.48
CA ALA A 404 15.01 -8.10 -33.81
C ALA A 404 13.64 -7.46 -33.86
N THR A 405 13.61 -6.37 -34.62
CA THR A 405 12.41 -5.75 -35.21
C THR A 405 11.44 -5.03 -34.27
N ALA A 406 11.92 -4.09 -33.42
CA ALA A 406 11.39 -2.76 -33.58
C ALA A 406 12.08 -2.20 -34.83
N GLU A 407 11.35 -1.77 -35.85
CA GLU A 407 11.91 -0.83 -36.83
C GLU A 407 12.71 0.20 -36.07
N PRO A 408 13.96 0.51 -36.46
CA PRO A 408 14.73 1.49 -35.75
C PRO A 408 13.91 2.79 -35.75
N ALA A 409 13.37 3.13 -34.59
CA ALA A 409 12.97 4.51 -34.37
C ALA A 409 14.18 5.32 -34.82
N ALA A 410 13.98 6.26 -35.73
CA ALA A 410 15.05 7.10 -36.24
C ALA A 410 16.01 7.45 -35.11
N PRO A 411 17.32 7.32 -35.28
CA PRO A 411 18.29 7.36 -34.20
C PRO A 411 17.96 8.52 -33.28
N ALA A 412 17.73 8.21 -32.01
CA ALA A 412 17.48 9.26 -31.04
C ALA A 412 18.73 10.13 -31.06
N ASP A 413 18.60 11.37 -31.52
CA ASP A 413 19.72 12.32 -31.65
C ASP A 413 20.41 12.55 -30.28
N PHE A 414 19.83 12.06 -29.19
CA PHE A 414 20.24 12.35 -27.82
C PHE A 414 20.18 11.10 -26.93
N GLY A 415 21.24 10.92 -26.12
CA GLY A 415 21.33 9.83 -25.17
C GLY A 415 20.48 10.05 -23.90
N PRO A 416 20.35 9.01 -23.03
CA PRO A 416 19.57 9.11 -21.79
C PRO A 416 20.01 10.26 -20.86
N GLU A 417 21.32 10.57 -20.79
CA GLU A 417 21.85 11.66 -19.98
C GLU A 417 21.44 13.03 -20.55
N ASP A 418 21.45 13.17 -21.89
CA ASP A 418 21.04 14.40 -22.56
C ASP A 418 19.55 14.67 -22.33
N LEU A 419 18.71 13.63 -22.37
CA LEU A 419 17.29 13.70 -22.12
C LEU A 419 16.97 14.03 -20.65
N ALA A 420 17.74 13.48 -19.71
CA ALA A 420 17.62 13.81 -18.29
C ALA A 420 17.87 15.31 -18.05
N LYS A 421 18.89 15.89 -18.70
CA LYS A 421 19.16 17.33 -18.65
C LYS A 421 18.02 18.15 -19.25
N LEU A 422 17.40 17.70 -20.35
CA LEU A 422 16.21 18.36 -20.92
C LEU A 422 15.03 18.38 -19.94
N VAL A 423 14.75 17.27 -19.28
CA VAL A 423 13.67 17.17 -18.28
C VAL A 423 13.90 18.13 -17.12
N VAL A 424 15.13 18.21 -16.61
CA VAL A 424 15.52 19.15 -15.56
C VAL A 424 15.34 20.61 -16.02
N LEU A 425 15.81 20.95 -17.20
CA LEU A 425 15.65 22.29 -17.76
C LEU A 425 14.18 22.67 -17.96
N TRP A 426 13.36 21.74 -18.45
CA TRP A 426 11.92 21.94 -18.61
C TRP A 426 11.23 22.16 -17.25
N ALA A 427 11.55 21.36 -16.25
CA ALA A 427 10.98 21.47 -14.90
C ALA A 427 11.27 22.84 -14.24
N HIS A 428 12.47 23.38 -14.48
CA HIS A 428 12.85 24.70 -13.97
C HIS A 428 12.33 25.87 -14.82
N ASN A 429 11.87 25.60 -16.06
CA ASN A 429 11.39 26.61 -16.97
C ASN A 429 10.04 26.20 -17.64
N PRO A 430 8.98 25.93 -16.87
CA PRO A 430 7.74 25.34 -17.41
C PRO A 430 6.97 26.25 -18.38
N LYS A 431 7.33 27.53 -18.47
CA LYS A 431 6.75 28.51 -19.40
C LYS A 431 7.64 28.80 -20.63
N ALA A 432 8.81 28.17 -20.72
CA ALA A 432 9.69 28.36 -21.86
C ALA A 432 9.15 27.66 -23.12
N ASP A 433 9.30 28.28 -24.26
CA ASP A 433 9.03 27.61 -25.52
C ASP A 433 10.16 26.65 -25.94
N ALA A 434 9.91 25.84 -26.96
CA ALA A 434 10.87 24.84 -27.41
C ALA A 434 12.20 25.47 -27.90
N ALA A 435 12.19 26.67 -28.43
CA ALA A 435 13.39 27.37 -28.89
C ALA A 435 14.27 27.83 -27.68
N GLY A 436 13.63 28.38 -26.67
CA GLY A 436 14.31 28.77 -25.41
C GLY A 436 14.91 27.59 -24.66
N LEU A 437 14.20 26.48 -24.61
CA LEU A 437 14.71 25.24 -24.06
C LEU A 437 15.86 24.66 -24.89
N ALA A 438 15.76 24.67 -26.23
CA ALA A 438 16.80 24.17 -27.10
C ALA A 438 18.14 24.92 -26.93
N SER A 439 18.09 26.24 -26.78
CA SER A 439 19.29 27.06 -26.55
C SER A 439 19.97 26.74 -25.22
N LYS A 440 19.20 26.51 -24.16
CA LYS A 440 19.73 26.14 -22.83
C LYS A 440 20.26 24.70 -22.83
N TRP A 441 19.50 23.77 -23.40
CA TRP A 441 19.85 22.35 -23.46
C TRP A 441 21.11 22.13 -24.28
N SER A 442 21.25 22.79 -25.46
CA SER A 442 22.47 22.71 -26.28
C SER A 442 23.73 23.10 -25.51
N ARG A 443 23.64 24.08 -24.61
CA ARG A 443 24.76 24.47 -23.74
C ARG A 443 25.12 23.40 -22.71
N GLU A 444 24.14 22.75 -22.14
CA GLU A 444 24.35 21.73 -21.09
C GLU A 444 24.86 20.40 -21.63
N ILE A 445 24.45 20.02 -22.85
CA ILE A 445 24.91 18.77 -23.47
C ILE A 445 26.16 18.94 -24.35
N GLY A 446 26.61 20.19 -24.56
CA GLY A 446 27.80 20.49 -25.34
C GLY A 446 27.69 20.26 -26.85
N ARG A 447 26.45 20.16 -27.39
CA ARG A 447 26.17 20.00 -28.82
C ARG A 447 24.86 20.69 -29.23
N ALA A 448 24.71 21.01 -30.51
CA ALA A 448 23.51 21.71 -31.01
C ALA A 448 22.25 20.83 -30.89
N ALA A 449 21.20 21.40 -30.32
CA ALA A 449 19.86 20.82 -30.27
C ALA A 449 18.87 21.82 -30.89
N GLY A 450 18.14 21.40 -31.93
CA GLY A 450 17.14 22.25 -32.59
C GLY A 450 15.82 22.27 -31.79
N ALA A 451 15.04 23.36 -32.02
CA ALA A 451 13.72 23.50 -31.38
C ALA A 451 12.75 22.33 -31.69
N ASP A 452 12.80 21.82 -32.92
CA ASP A 452 11.97 20.69 -33.35
C ASP A 452 12.39 19.37 -32.65
N ALA A 453 13.69 19.18 -32.41
CA ALA A 453 14.17 18.03 -31.65
C ALA A 453 13.69 18.09 -30.18
N VAL A 454 13.83 19.25 -29.55
CA VAL A 454 13.28 19.49 -28.20
C VAL A 454 11.79 19.26 -28.14
N LYS A 455 11.04 19.75 -29.10
CA LYS A 455 9.59 19.57 -29.17
C LYS A 455 9.22 18.11 -29.29
N ARG A 456 9.86 17.33 -30.18
CA ARG A 456 9.65 15.88 -30.31
C ARG A 456 9.95 15.13 -29.02
N GLU A 457 11.05 15.46 -28.35
CA GLU A 457 11.43 14.77 -27.10
C GLU A 457 10.51 15.15 -25.92
N LEU A 458 10.04 16.39 -25.83
CA LEU A 458 9.04 16.80 -24.85
C LEU A 458 7.69 16.10 -25.11
N GLU A 459 7.27 15.96 -26.36
CA GLU A 459 6.07 15.21 -26.75
C GLU A 459 6.23 13.73 -26.42
N ARG A 460 7.37 13.12 -26.73
CA ARG A 460 7.70 11.72 -26.39
C ARG A 460 7.70 11.45 -24.89
N LEU A 461 8.15 12.43 -24.09
CA LEU A 461 8.16 12.38 -22.64
C LEU A 461 6.82 12.82 -22.01
N ASN A 462 5.81 13.11 -22.83
CA ASN A 462 4.49 13.63 -22.43
C ASN A 462 4.55 14.93 -21.61
N LEU A 463 5.60 15.73 -21.85
CA LEU A 463 5.83 17.02 -21.23
C LEU A 463 5.40 18.11 -22.23
N GLY A 464 4.25 18.74 -22.03
CA GLY A 464 3.72 19.77 -22.94
C GLY A 464 4.65 20.99 -23.02
N ALA A 465 5.06 21.41 -24.22
CA ALA A 465 5.67 22.70 -24.39
C ALA A 465 4.58 23.81 -24.27
N ALA A 466 4.85 24.83 -23.45
CA ALA A 466 3.98 25.98 -23.34
C ALA A 466 3.93 26.70 -24.68
N GLY A 467 2.83 26.58 -25.45
CA GLY A 467 2.68 27.22 -26.74
C GLY A 467 1.57 26.71 -27.64
N ALA A 468 0.92 25.61 -27.35
CA ALA A 468 -0.28 25.16 -28.06
C ALA A 468 -1.52 25.83 -27.46
N GLY A 469 -1.68 27.14 -27.73
CA GLY A 469 -2.89 27.87 -27.42
C GLY A 469 -4.10 27.20 -28.10
N LYS A 470 -5.03 26.68 -27.31
CA LYS A 470 -6.37 26.38 -27.77
C LYS A 470 -6.99 27.68 -28.29
N LYS A 471 -7.08 27.83 -29.60
CA LYS A 471 -8.07 28.73 -30.20
C LYS A 471 -9.43 28.14 -29.89
N THR A 472 -10.06 28.61 -28.83
CA THR A 472 -11.51 28.45 -28.63
C THR A 472 -12.21 29.17 -29.76
N ALA A 473 -12.79 28.40 -30.66
CA ALA A 473 -13.78 28.96 -31.61
C ALA A 473 -15.03 29.31 -30.78
N ALA A 474 -15.22 30.60 -30.55
CA ALA A 474 -16.52 31.16 -30.27
C ALA A 474 -17.28 31.20 -31.58
N ALA A 475 -18.41 30.52 -31.70
CA ALA A 475 -19.49 30.86 -32.60
C ALA A 475 -20.79 30.14 -32.24
N LYS A 476 -21.76 30.92 -31.84
CA LYS A 476 -23.24 30.78 -31.86
C LYS A 476 -23.89 29.73 -30.97
#